data_8fa28ba11187f346d643a657fffc9e5f
#
_entry.id   8fa28ba11187f346d643a657fffc9e5f
#
_cell.length_a   1.000
_cell.length_b   1.000
_cell.length_c   1.000
_cell.angle_alpha   90.00
_cell.angle_beta   90.00
_cell.angle_gamma   90.00
#
_symmetry.space_group_name_H-M   'P 1'
#
loop_
_entity.id
_entity.type
_entity.pdbx_description
1 polymer ?
#
loop_
_entity_poly.entity_id
_entity_poly.type
_entity_poly.pdbx_seq_one_letter_code
_entity_poly.pdbx_strand_id
1 'polypeptide(L)'
;MLSKEQVIKEIVRCGKDPNYFIENYVRISHPELGPIPFRTYPFQKELLQDYNAYRFNIILKARQLGISTITAAYSAWLILFHREKNILVVATKLSTAGNLVKKVKFMIKNLPPWLQIADIEIDNRNSFELTNGSQIKASSTSGDAGRSEALSLLVVDEAAHVDGLDDLWKGLYPTLSTGGRCIALSTPNGIGNWFYRMYSDADAGLNDFHPTSLPWHLHPDRDEEWFKKETRNMTKKEIAQELECSFLSSGETVIDVEYLEWMFEQTQEPLYRDGFDKNLWIWQEYDPTSKYFMAVDVARGDGEDYSAFHVWNITTNEIVAEYQGKLAIDMYANVVHQTATRYGTCLVVIESNNIGFMLIDKLKDLRYNNLYYSKSDEHIDPMIAENISGATAGFTTSSKTRPLIIAKMEEMVRNQLVITRSKRLFGEFKTFIWKNGRPQAMRSKHDDLVMSFAIACWIRDSVFEESAYDREKSEKMLCAFFTDKKEFNTTIPGMIGYLPVMKSGQAIEAKKQQQQYTWLYKG
;
A
#
# COMPACT_ATOMS: atom_id res chain seq x y z
N MET A 1 -38.12 -28.73 36.76
CA MET A 1 -38.61 -28.30 35.43
C MET A 1 -39.22 -26.92 35.59
N LEU A 2 -38.97 -26.01 34.65
CA LEU A 2 -39.58 -24.66 34.66
C LEU A 2 -41.11 -24.81 34.42
N SER A 3 -41.92 -23.96 35.09
CA SER A 3 -43.33 -23.87 34.76
C SER A 3 -43.55 -23.27 33.38
N LYS A 4 -44.73 -23.48 32.75
CA LYS A 4 -45.06 -22.89 31.45
C LYS A 4 -44.91 -21.39 31.46
N GLU A 5 -45.31 -20.71 32.53
CA GLU A 5 -45.20 -19.28 32.68
C GLU A 5 -43.73 -18.80 32.78
N GLN A 6 -42.88 -19.57 33.48
CA GLN A 6 -41.45 -19.30 33.56
C GLN A 6 -40.77 -19.50 32.20
N VAL A 7 -41.14 -20.54 31.44
CA VAL A 7 -40.65 -20.76 30.08
C VAL A 7 -40.97 -19.57 29.16
N ILE A 8 -42.22 -19.09 29.16
CA ILE A 8 -42.63 -17.94 28.34
C ILE A 8 -41.85 -16.68 28.71
N LYS A 9 -41.72 -16.40 30.02
CA LYS A 9 -40.91 -15.24 30.47
C LYS A 9 -39.47 -15.32 30.03
N GLU A 10 -38.90 -16.52 30.07
CA GLU A 10 -37.51 -16.75 29.68
C GLU A 10 -37.31 -16.63 28.16
N ILE A 11 -38.23 -17.14 27.35
CA ILE A 11 -38.22 -16.96 25.90
C ILE A 11 -38.29 -15.47 25.53
N VAL A 12 -39.19 -14.71 26.17
CA VAL A 12 -39.31 -13.27 25.94
C VAL A 12 -38.05 -12.51 26.34
N ARG A 13 -37.41 -12.92 27.43
CA ARG A 13 -36.14 -12.33 27.88
C ARG A 13 -35.02 -12.59 26.88
N CYS A 14 -34.87 -13.86 26.44
CA CYS A 14 -33.92 -14.24 25.42
C CYS A 14 -34.15 -13.50 24.10
N GLY A 15 -35.38 -13.34 23.67
CA GLY A 15 -35.74 -12.63 22.44
C GLY A 15 -35.45 -11.13 22.47
N LYS A 16 -35.43 -10.52 23.67
CA LYS A 16 -35.12 -9.08 23.83
C LYS A 16 -33.62 -8.78 23.94
N ASP A 17 -32.86 -9.74 24.46
CA ASP A 17 -31.43 -9.52 24.75
C ASP A 17 -30.58 -10.68 24.19
N PRO A 18 -29.87 -10.45 23.05
CA PRO A 18 -29.02 -11.46 22.47
C PRO A 18 -27.86 -11.85 23.39
N ASN A 19 -27.35 -10.93 24.21
CA ASN A 19 -26.26 -11.21 25.13
C ASN A 19 -26.73 -12.20 26.23
N TYR A 20 -27.90 -11.91 26.80
CA TYR A 20 -28.51 -12.83 27.77
C TYR A 20 -28.73 -14.22 27.19
N PHE A 21 -29.31 -14.31 25.98
CA PHE A 21 -29.51 -15.58 25.28
C PHE A 21 -28.21 -16.35 25.07
N ILE A 22 -27.18 -15.68 24.59
CA ILE A 22 -25.90 -16.29 24.25
C ILE A 22 -25.21 -16.85 25.51
N GLU A 23 -25.08 -16.05 26.56
CA GLU A 23 -24.38 -16.45 27.78
C GLU A 23 -25.06 -17.59 28.55
N ASN A 24 -26.38 -17.65 28.48
CA ASN A 24 -27.12 -18.65 29.28
C ASN A 24 -27.44 -19.95 28.53
N TYR A 25 -27.61 -19.90 27.20
CA TYR A 25 -28.15 -21.02 26.45
C TYR A 25 -27.32 -21.48 25.26
N VAL A 26 -26.49 -20.59 24.68
CA VAL A 26 -25.73 -20.99 23.51
C VAL A 26 -24.52 -21.85 23.89
N ARG A 27 -24.32 -22.90 23.11
CA ARG A 27 -23.14 -23.77 23.20
C ARG A 27 -22.30 -23.64 21.92
N ILE A 28 -21.00 -23.69 22.07
CA ILE A 28 -20.02 -23.71 20.97
C ILE A 28 -19.28 -25.03 20.95
N SER A 29 -18.80 -25.44 19.78
CA SER A 29 -18.00 -26.64 19.62
C SER A 29 -16.55 -26.37 19.99
N HIS A 30 -16.04 -27.04 21.02
CA HIS A 30 -14.62 -27.05 21.35
C HIS A 30 -13.97 -28.31 20.75
N PRO A 31 -12.75 -28.23 20.17
CA PRO A 31 -12.12 -29.39 19.52
C PRO A 31 -11.96 -30.62 20.41
N GLU A 32 -11.62 -30.41 21.69
CA GLU A 32 -11.35 -31.49 22.64
C GLU A 32 -12.55 -31.79 23.57
N LEU A 33 -13.28 -30.74 23.98
CA LEU A 33 -14.33 -30.86 25.02
C LEU A 33 -15.75 -31.03 24.44
N GLY A 34 -15.88 -30.97 23.10
CA GLY A 34 -17.20 -31.03 22.47
C GLY A 34 -18.06 -29.78 22.74
N PRO A 35 -19.38 -29.93 23.00
CA PRO A 35 -20.25 -28.79 23.25
C PRO A 35 -20.01 -28.14 24.62
N ILE A 36 -19.45 -26.92 24.63
CA ILE A 36 -19.24 -26.11 25.85
C ILE A 36 -20.15 -24.88 25.86
N PRO A 37 -20.52 -24.33 27.05
CA PRO A 37 -21.22 -23.04 27.12
C PRO A 37 -20.41 -21.92 26.51
N PHE A 38 -21.07 -21.01 25.78
CA PHE A 38 -20.41 -19.84 25.21
C PHE A 38 -20.31 -18.74 26.27
N ARG A 39 -19.15 -18.59 26.87
CA ARG A 39 -18.83 -17.47 27.75
C ARG A 39 -18.26 -16.34 26.90
N THR A 40 -18.95 -15.20 26.89
CA THR A 40 -18.55 -14.04 26.09
C THR A 40 -17.50 -13.19 26.80
N TYR A 41 -16.53 -12.70 26.04
CA TYR A 41 -15.57 -11.70 26.51
C TYR A 41 -16.19 -10.29 26.51
N PRO A 42 -15.63 -9.33 27.28
CA PRO A 42 -16.16 -7.96 27.34
C PRO A 42 -16.32 -7.32 25.95
N PHE A 43 -15.30 -7.37 25.10
CA PHE A 43 -15.35 -6.83 23.74
C PHE A 43 -16.39 -7.50 22.83
N GLN A 44 -16.72 -8.78 23.08
CA GLN A 44 -17.79 -9.47 22.34
C GLN A 44 -19.18 -8.99 22.78
N LYS A 45 -19.35 -8.61 24.06
CA LYS A 45 -20.60 -8.01 24.56
C LYS A 45 -20.84 -6.65 23.94
N GLU A 46 -19.78 -5.83 23.85
CA GLU A 46 -19.82 -4.54 23.18
C GLU A 46 -20.23 -4.69 21.72
N LEU A 47 -19.62 -5.63 20.98
CA LEU A 47 -20.01 -5.92 19.60
C LEU A 47 -21.48 -6.29 19.44
N LEU A 48 -22.06 -7.06 20.37
CA LEU A 48 -23.49 -7.39 20.32
C LEU A 48 -24.38 -6.16 20.50
N GLN A 49 -23.94 -5.19 21.31
CA GLN A 49 -24.62 -3.89 21.43
C GLN A 49 -24.50 -3.10 20.12
N ASP A 50 -23.31 -3.06 19.52
CA ASP A 50 -23.08 -2.37 18.26
C ASP A 50 -23.88 -2.98 17.10
N TYR A 51 -24.00 -4.32 17.03
CA TYR A 51 -24.82 -5.00 16.04
C TYR A 51 -26.31 -4.61 16.14
N ASN A 52 -26.78 -4.27 17.30
CA ASN A 52 -28.15 -3.78 17.50
C ASN A 52 -28.28 -2.26 17.29
N ALA A 53 -27.27 -1.51 17.69
CA ALA A 53 -27.30 -0.03 17.64
C ALA A 53 -27.06 0.50 16.21
N TYR A 54 -26.10 -0.08 15.50
CA TYR A 54 -25.70 0.41 14.18
C TYR A 54 -26.17 -0.52 13.07
N ARG A 55 -26.58 0.09 11.97
CA ARG A 55 -27.04 -0.63 10.77
C ARG A 55 -25.91 -1.35 10.04
N PHE A 56 -24.75 -0.69 9.93
CA PHE A 56 -23.57 -1.22 9.29
C PHE A 56 -22.41 -1.24 10.27
N ASN A 57 -21.77 -2.39 10.42
CA ASN A 57 -20.64 -2.60 11.32
C ASN A 57 -19.44 -3.10 10.51
N ILE A 58 -18.25 -2.51 10.74
CA ILE A 58 -17.01 -2.94 10.13
C ILE A 58 -15.95 -3.20 11.21
N ILE A 59 -15.50 -4.46 11.32
CA ILE A 59 -14.69 -4.93 12.44
C ILE A 59 -13.32 -5.36 11.94
N LEU A 60 -12.31 -4.57 12.28
CA LEU A 60 -10.90 -4.89 12.11
C LEU A 60 -10.44 -5.68 13.34
N LYS A 61 -10.05 -6.93 13.16
CA LYS A 61 -9.80 -7.85 14.26
C LYS A 61 -8.47 -8.58 14.14
N ALA A 62 -7.86 -8.90 15.26
CA ALA A 62 -6.84 -9.93 15.34
C ALA A 62 -7.44 -11.34 15.17
N ARG A 63 -6.58 -12.28 14.86
CA ARG A 63 -6.97 -13.69 14.69
C ARG A 63 -7.40 -14.32 16.02
N GLN A 64 -8.33 -15.28 15.93
CA GLN A 64 -8.79 -16.11 17.06
C GLN A 64 -9.39 -15.34 18.26
N LEU A 65 -9.99 -14.17 18.03
CA LEU A 65 -10.77 -13.44 19.04
C LEU A 65 -12.23 -13.92 19.14
N GLY A 66 -12.61 -14.94 18.39
CA GLY A 66 -13.97 -15.50 18.42
C GLY A 66 -15.03 -14.64 17.73
N ILE A 67 -14.64 -13.64 16.90
CA ILE A 67 -15.58 -12.69 16.28
C ILE A 67 -16.53 -13.38 15.30
N SER A 68 -16.07 -14.28 14.43
CA SER A 68 -16.96 -15.07 13.56
C SER A 68 -17.90 -15.98 14.37
N THR A 69 -17.53 -16.34 15.61
CA THR A 69 -18.37 -17.17 16.49
C THR A 69 -19.45 -16.34 17.15
N ILE A 70 -19.14 -15.12 17.65
CA ILE A 70 -20.16 -14.24 18.21
C ILE A 70 -21.13 -13.73 17.13
N THR A 71 -20.64 -13.48 15.89
CA THR A 71 -21.48 -13.13 14.74
C THR A 71 -22.42 -14.28 14.36
N ALA A 72 -21.95 -15.54 14.43
CA ALA A 72 -22.82 -16.71 14.24
C ALA A 72 -23.87 -16.83 15.35
N ALA A 73 -23.51 -16.53 16.60
CA ALA A 73 -24.46 -16.56 17.73
C ALA A 73 -25.51 -15.45 17.60
N TYR A 74 -25.13 -14.25 17.17
CA TYR A 74 -26.09 -13.18 16.85
C TYR A 74 -27.00 -13.58 15.68
N SER A 75 -26.46 -14.20 14.64
CA SER A 75 -27.26 -14.73 13.53
C SER A 75 -28.25 -15.81 13.98
N ALA A 76 -27.84 -16.73 14.87
CA ALA A 76 -28.71 -17.72 15.45
C ALA A 76 -29.86 -17.10 16.26
N TRP A 77 -29.55 -16.07 17.07
CA TRP A 77 -30.55 -15.30 17.81
C TRP A 77 -31.54 -14.61 16.85
N LEU A 78 -31.04 -13.99 15.79
CA LEU A 78 -31.86 -13.25 14.85
C LEU A 78 -32.88 -14.15 14.12
N ILE A 79 -32.46 -15.34 13.63
CA ILE A 79 -33.36 -16.25 12.92
C ILE A 79 -34.30 -17.03 13.86
N LEU A 80 -33.89 -17.22 15.11
CA LEU A 80 -34.72 -17.99 16.06
C LEU A 80 -35.85 -17.14 16.64
N PHE A 81 -35.55 -15.91 17.08
CA PHE A 81 -36.50 -15.05 17.79
C PHE A 81 -37.27 -14.08 16.90
N HIS A 82 -36.88 -13.94 15.62
CA HIS A 82 -37.59 -13.07 14.67
C HIS A 82 -38.06 -13.88 13.48
N ARG A 83 -39.18 -13.49 12.92
CA ARG A 83 -39.76 -14.12 11.71
C ARG A 83 -39.25 -13.49 10.43
N GLU A 84 -39.27 -14.26 9.33
CA GLU A 84 -38.97 -13.78 7.97
C GLU A 84 -37.60 -13.11 7.87
N LYS A 85 -36.59 -13.60 8.61
CA LYS A 85 -35.22 -13.04 8.53
C LYS A 85 -34.40 -13.80 7.52
N ASN A 86 -33.88 -13.07 6.54
CA ASN A 86 -33.01 -13.60 5.49
C ASN A 86 -31.57 -13.14 5.74
N ILE A 87 -30.69 -14.09 6.05
CA ILE A 87 -29.26 -13.81 6.31
C ILE A 87 -28.41 -14.42 5.20
N LEU A 88 -27.59 -13.58 4.57
CA LEU A 88 -26.58 -14.00 3.60
C LEU A 88 -25.19 -13.92 4.22
N VAL A 89 -24.42 -15.00 4.08
CA VAL A 89 -23.02 -15.06 4.50
C VAL A 89 -22.12 -15.17 3.27
N VAL A 90 -21.17 -14.26 3.15
CA VAL A 90 -20.14 -14.24 2.10
C VAL A 90 -18.77 -14.30 2.75
N ALA A 91 -17.84 -15.02 2.14
CA ALA A 91 -16.44 -15.09 2.55
C ALA A 91 -15.55 -15.36 1.33
N THR A 92 -14.24 -15.44 1.53
CA THR A 92 -13.25 -15.76 0.47
C THR A 92 -13.60 -17.00 -0.34
N LYS A 93 -14.15 -18.02 0.32
CA LYS A 93 -14.59 -19.29 -0.30
C LYS A 93 -15.95 -19.69 0.27
N LEU A 94 -16.76 -20.37 -0.55
CA LEU A 94 -18.05 -20.92 -0.12
C LEU A 94 -17.93 -21.84 1.12
N SER A 95 -16.82 -22.60 1.20
CA SER A 95 -16.56 -23.45 2.37
C SER A 95 -16.36 -22.65 3.66
N THR A 96 -15.71 -21.49 3.59
CA THR A 96 -15.51 -20.57 4.72
C THR A 96 -16.84 -19.96 5.17
N ALA A 97 -17.65 -19.47 4.23
CA ALA A 97 -19.01 -18.99 4.53
C ALA A 97 -19.89 -20.10 5.12
N GLY A 98 -19.80 -21.31 4.58
CA GLY A 98 -20.50 -22.51 5.11
C GLY A 98 -20.10 -22.90 6.54
N ASN A 99 -18.87 -22.58 6.96
CA ASN A 99 -18.44 -22.80 8.36
C ASN A 99 -19.21 -21.91 9.35
N LEU A 100 -19.54 -20.67 8.96
CA LEU A 100 -20.37 -19.80 9.81
C LEU A 100 -21.79 -20.36 9.90
N VAL A 101 -22.39 -20.79 8.79
CA VAL A 101 -23.70 -21.48 8.79
C VAL A 101 -23.68 -22.72 9.65
N LYS A 102 -22.60 -23.52 9.59
CA LYS A 102 -22.43 -24.73 10.46
C LYS A 102 -22.40 -24.36 11.93
N LYS A 103 -21.78 -23.25 12.32
CA LYS A 103 -21.80 -22.78 13.72
C LYS A 103 -23.21 -22.40 14.16
N VAL A 104 -23.98 -21.69 13.34
CA VAL A 104 -25.38 -21.34 13.63
C VAL A 104 -26.22 -22.58 13.84
N LYS A 105 -26.13 -23.56 12.96
CA LYS A 105 -26.81 -24.86 13.08
C LYS A 105 -26.46 -25.58 14.37
N PHE A 106 -25.16 -25.64 14.69
CA PHE A 106 -24.69 -26.28 15.90
C PHE A 106 -25.29 -25.60 17.14
N MET A 107 -25.31 -24.30 17.21
CA MET A 107 -25.86 -23.53 18.32
C MET A 107 -27.36 -23.82 18.50
N ILE A 108 -28.17 -23.76 17.44
CA ILE A 108 -29.62 -24.00 17.49
C ILE A 108 -29.93 -25.43 17.88
N LYS A 109 -29.25 -26.42 17.32
CA LYS A 109 -29.46 -27.83 17.61
C LYS A 109 -29.09 -28.22 19.05
N ASN A 110 -28.23 -27.47 19.72
CA ASN A 110 -27.81 -27.71 21.10
C ASN A 110 -28.58 -26.87 22.14
N LEU A 111 -29.62 -26.12 21.72
CA LEU A 111 -30.50 -25.43 22.65
C LEU A 111 -31.37 -26.41 23.45
N PRO A 112 -31.77 -26.04 24.67
CA PRO A 112 -32.77 -26.82 25.41
C PRO A 112 -34.06 -26.99 24.59
N PRO A 113 -34.74 -28.14 24.65
CA PRO A 113 -35.94 -28.42 23.85
C PRO A 113 -37.04 -27.35 23.94
N TRP A 114 -37.22 -26.76 25.13
CA TRP A 114 -38.23 -25.72 25.35
C TRP A 114 -37.86 -24.37 24.70
N LEU A 115 -36.58 -24.16 24.30
CA LEU A 115 -36.11 -22.96 23.62
C LEU A 115 -35.99 -23.13 22.11
N GLN A 116 -36.19 -24.36 21.59
CA GLN A 116 -36.31 -24.62 20.15
C GLN A 116 -37.71 -24.22 19.68
N ILE A 117 -37.95 -22.90 19.59
CA ILE A 117 -39.28 -22.31 19.34
C ILE A 117 -39.71 -22.31 17.87
N ALA A 118 -38.86 -22.79 16.97
CA ALA A 118 -39.14 -23.04 15.56
C ALA A 118 -38.48 -24.36 15.15
N ASP A 119 -39.16 -25.14 14.33
CA ASP A 119 -38.62 -26.39 13.79
C ASP A 119 -37.70 -26.12 12.61
N ILE A 120 -36.85 -27.11 12.31
CA ILE A 120 -35.92 -27.01 11.17
C ILE A 120 -36.65 -27.48 9.92
N GLU A 121 -36.74 -26.59 8.89
CA GLU A 121 -37.36 -26.89 7.61
C GLU A 121 -36.33 -27.35 6.58
N ILE A 122 -35.21 -26.62 6.46
CA ILE A 122 -34.10 -26.99 5.58
C ILE A 122 -32.80 -27.08 6.38
N ASP A 123 -32.07 -28.19 6.20
CA ASP A 123 -30.75 -28.40 6.78
C ASP A 123 -29.75 -28.90 5.73
N ASN A 124 -29.29 -28.01 4.87
CA ASN A 124 -28.30 -28.30 3.84
C ASN A 124 -26.92 -27.80 4.25
N ARG A 125 -25.88 -28.28 3.59
CA ARG A 125 -24.49 -27.88 3.90
C ARG A 125 -24.30 -26.36 3.98
N ASN A 126 -24.92 -25.62 3.07
CA ASN A 126 -24.73 -24.16 2.89
C ASN A 126 -25.99 -23.34 3.21
N SER A 127 -27.10 -23.97 3.61
CA SER A 127 -28.34 -23.29 3.97
C SER A 127 -29.00 -23.94 5.18
N PHE A 128 -29.73 -23.10 5.93
CA PHE A 128 -30.48 -23.51 7.08
C PHE A 128 -31.71 -22.62 7.20
N GLU A 129 -32.89 -23.26 7.27
CA GLU A 129 -34.18 -22.59 7.30
C GLU A 129 -35.06 -23.13 8.42
N LEU A 130 -35.79 -22.25 9.06
CA LEU A 130 -36.70 -22.56 10.16
C LEU A 130 -38.14 -22.32 9.72
N THR A 131 -39.09 -23.07 10.33
CA THR A 131 -40.52 -22.97 10.04
C THR A 131 -41.15 -21.61 10.35
N ASN A 132 -40.41 -20.69 10.97
CA ASN A 132 -40.81 -19.29 11.15
C ASN A 132 -40.50 -18.40 9.92
N GLY A 133 -40.08 -18.99 8.81
CA GLY A 133 -39.70 -18.31 7.56
C GLY A 133 -38.31 -17.66 7.58
N SER A 134 -37.52 -17.84 8.64
CA SER A 134 -36.18 -17.26 8.74
C SER A 134 -35.12 -18.24 8.23
N GLN A 135 -34.14 -17.71 7.50
CA GLN A 135 -33.10 -18.52 6.88
C GLN A 135 -31.70 -17.87 6.97
N ILE A 136 -30.69 -18.72 6.88
CA ILE A 136 -29.30 -18.31 6.69
C ILE A 136 -28.67 -19.12 5.57
N LYS A 137 -28.03 -18.44 4.61
CA LYS A 137 -27.41 -19.05 3.43
C LYS A 137 -25.96 -18.59 3.30
N ALA A 138 -25.06 -19.52 2.96
CA ALA A 138 -23.72 -19.21 2.52
C ALA A 138 -23.71 -19.09 0.99
N SER A 139 -23.04 -18.06 0.47
CA SER A 139 -22.87 -17.86 -0.96
C SER A 139 -21.41 -17.65 -1.32
N SER A 140 -21.08 -17.97 -2.57
CA SER A 140 -19.79 -17.62 -3.17
C SER A 140 -19.76 -16.13 -3.56
N THR A 141 -18.57 -15.63 -3.85
CA THR A 141 -18.33 -14.27 -4.34
C THR A 141 -18.70 -14.05 -5.81
N SER A 142 -19.38 -15.04 -6.46
CA SER A 142 -19.85 -14.88 -7.84
C SER A 142 -20.93 -13.81 -7.93
N GLY A 143 -20.90 -13.02 -9.01
CA GLY A 143 -21.66 -11.78 -9.18
C GLY A 143 -23.19 -11.84 -9.05
N ASP A 144 -23.80 -13.03 -8.97
CA ASP A 144 -25.25 -13.23 -8.80
C ASP A 144 -25.66 -13.55 -7.37
N ALA A 145 -24.69 -13.60 -6.44
CA ALA A 145 -24.94 -13.94 -5.05
C ALA A 145 -25.87 -12.91 -4.39
N GLY A 146 -27.08 -13.34 -4.03
CA GLY A 146 -28.00 -12.56 -3.20
C GLY A 146 -28.74 -11.39 -3.87
N ARG A 147 -28.57 -11.17 -5.18
CA ARG A 147 -29.21 -10.04 -5.90
C ARG A 147 -30.73 -10.11 -6.02
N SER A 148 -31.31 -11.29 -5.81
CA SER A 148 -32.75 -11.54 -6.03
C SER A 148 -33.61 -11.47 -4.77
N GLU A 149 -33.02 -11.35 -3.58
CA GLU A 149 -33.76 -11.41 -2.32
C GLU A 149 -33.42 -10.21 -1.42
N ALA A 150 -34.43 -9.64 -0.75
CA ALA A 150 -34.19 -8.65 0.30
C ALA A 150 -33.50 -9.30 1.49
N LEU A 151 -32.40 -8.70 1.97
CA LEU A 151 -31.62 -9.23 3.08
C LEU A 151 -31.95 -8.49 4.38
N SER A 152 -32.13 -9.24 5.46
CA SER A 152 -32.20 -8.71 6.82
C SER A 152 -30.81 -8.47 7.40
N LEU A 153 -29.85 -9.35 7.06
CA LEU A 153 -28.46 -9.24 7.48
C LEU A 153 -27.54 -9.81 6.40
N LEU A 154 -26.53 -9.03 6.04
CA LEU A 154 -25.38 -9.47 5.26
C LEU A 154 -24.18 -9.63 6.19
N VAL A 155 -23.57 -10.81 6.22
CA VAL A 155 -22.30 -11.05 6.91
C VAL A 155 -21.21 -11.27 5.88
N VAL A 156 -20.15 -10.45 5.94
CA VAL A 156 -18.96 -10.61 5.09
C VAL A 156 -17.79 -10.99 6.01
N ASP A 157 -17.45 -12.26 6.03
CA ASP A 157 -16.33 -12.78 6.83
C ASP A 157 -15.04 -12.77 6.00
N GLU A 158 -13.94 -12.41 6.63
CA GLU A 158 -12.63 -12.20 6.00
C GLU A 158 -12.68 -11.21 4.82
N ALA A 159 -13.42 -10.10 5.00
CA ALA A 159 -13.75 -9.13 3.97
C ALA A 159 -12.53 -8.50 3.26
N ALA A 160 -11.40 -8.32 3.95
CA ALA A 160 -10.16 -7.81 3.34
C ALA A 160 -9.51 -8.79 2.35
N HIS A 161 -9.87 -10.08 2.44
CA HIS A 161 -9.33 -11.16 1.62
C HIS A 161 -10.29 -11.59 0.49
N VAL A 162 -11.46 -10.97 0.40
CA VAL A 162 -12.45 -11.28 -0.64
C VAL A 162 -12.13 -10.52 -1.92
N ASP A 163 -11.73 -11.25 -2.97
CA ASP A 163 -11.49 -10.66 -4.28
C ASP A 163 -12.77 -10.14 -4.91
N GLY A 164 -12.70 -8.94 -5.52
CA GLY A 164 -13.82 -8.33 -6.23
C GLY A 164 -14.98 -7.90 -5.33
N LEU A 165 -14.78 -7.73 -4.02
CA LEU A 165 -15.80 -7.31 -3.07
C LEU A 165 -16.42 -5.95 -3.43
N ASP A 166 -15.70 -5.08 -4.14
CA ASP A 166 -16.23 -3.82 -4.67
C ASP A 166 -17.42 -4.02 -5.60
N ASP A 167 -17.29 -4.92 -6.55
CA ASP A 167 -18.33 -5.19 -7.53
C ASP A 167 -19.49 -6.01 -6.91
N LEU A 168 -19.16 -6.90 -5.99
CA LEU A 168 -20.15 -7.63 -5.21
C LEU A 168 -20.96 -6.70 -4.31
N TRP A 169 -20.32 -5.74 -3.64
CA TRP A 169 -20.96 -4.74 -2.79
C TRP A 169 -21.96 -3.88 -3.55
N LYS A 170 -21.60 -3.43 -4.77
CA LYS A 170 -22.53 -2.69 -5.65
C LYS A 170 -23.81 -3.48 -5.93
N GLY A 171 -23.71 -4.81 -6.07
CA GLY A 171 -24.85 -5.70 -6.27
C GLY A 171 -25.65 -6.02 -5.02
N LEU A 172 -24.98 -6.10 -3.85
CA LEU A 172 -25.61 -6.47 -2.58
C LEU A 172 -26.20 -5.28 -1.81
N TYR A 173 -25.59 -4.10 -1.91
CA TYR A 173 -26.05 -2.90 -1.20
C TYR A 173 -27.54 -2.58 -1.43
N PRO A 174 -28.08 -2.65 -2.68
CA PRO A 174 -29.50 -2.43 -2.91
C PRO A 174 -30.43 -3.43 -2.19
N THR A 175 -29.97 -4.67 -1.92
CA THR A 175 -30.78 -5.69 -1.23
C THR A 175 -30.97 -5.38 0.25
N LEU A 176 -30.17 -4.45 0.80
CA LEU A 176 -30.25 -3.94 2.17
C LEU A 176 -31.19 -2.72 2.28
N SER A 177 -31.71 -2.19 1.18
CA SER A 177 -32.48 -0.92 1.14
C SER A 177 -33.74 -0.93 2.02
N THR A 178 -34.32 -2.12 2.26
CA THR A 178 -35.51 -2.33 3.10
C THR A 178 -35.22 -2.34 4.60
N GLY A 179 -34.07 -1.82 5.04
CA GLY A 179 -33.66 -1.78 6.45
C GLY A 179 -32.71 -2.90 6.84
N GLY A 180 -32.17 -3.64 5.89
CA GLY A 180 -31.17 -4.67 6.12
C GLY A 180 -29.89 -4.13 6.72
N ARG A 181 -29.17 -4.97 7.45
CA ARG A 181 -27.93 -4.68 8.19
C ARG A 181 -26.73 -5.33 7.52
N CYS A 182 -25.53 -4.83 7.80
CA CYS A 182 -24.29 -5.46 7.36
C CYS A 182 -23.30 -5.57 8.51
N ILE A 183 -22.63 -6.73 8.59
CA ILE A 183 -21.48 -6.97 9.48
C ILE A 183 -20.33 -7.45 8.60
N ALA A 184 -19.33 -6.59 8.39
CA ALA A 184 -18.09 -6.93 7.69
C ALA A 184 -16.97 -7.09 8.72
N LEU A 185 -16.27 -8.22 8.71
CA LEU A 185 -15.20 -8.50 9.66
C LEU A 185 -13.98 -9.11 8.96
N SER A 186 -12.78 -8.70 9.36
CA SER A 186 -11.54 -9.22 8.78
C SER A 186 -10.33 -8.94 9.66
N THR A 187 -9.25 -9.74 9.50
CA THR A 187 -7.89 -9.27 9.71
C THR A 187 -7.51 -8.32 8.57
N PRO A 188 -6.54 -7.39 8.75
CA PRO A 188 -6.10 -6.52 7.66
C PRO A 188 -5.39 -7.33 6.56
N ASN A 189 -5.43 -6.83 5.34
CA ASN A 189 -4.73 -7.41 4.19
C ASN A 189 -4.22 -6.29 3.28
N GLY A 190 -3.30 -5.49 3.80
CA GLY A 190 -2.80 -4.32 3.10
C GLY A 190 -3.84 -3.22 2.91
N ILE A 191 -3.45 -2.20 2.19
CA ILE A 191 -4.27 -1.04 1.83
C ILE A 191 -4.87 -1.21 0.44
N GLY A 192 -5.96 -0.50 0.12
CA GLY A 192 -6.54 -0.44 -1.24
C GLY A 192 -7.61 -1.46 -1.58
N ASN A 193 -7.87 -2.49 -0.75
CA ASN A 193 -9.04 -3.36 -0.88
C ASN A 193 -10.31 -2.67 -0.35
N TRP A 194 -11.47 -3.23 -0.66
CA TRP A 194 -12.77 -2.70 -0.22
C TRP A 194 -12.85 -2.50 1.30
N PHE A 195 -12.38 -3.48 2.08
CA PHE A 195 -12.46 -3.45 3.54
C PHE A 195 -11.63 -2.31 4.13
N TYR A 196 -10.40 -2.10 3.63
CA TYR A 196 -9.55 -0.97 4.05
C TYR A 196 -10.23 0.38 3.79
N ARG A 197 -10.78 0.58 2.57
CA ARG A 197 -11.43 1.85 2.23
C ARG A 197 -12.65 2.10 3.10
N MET A 198 -13.54 1.09 3.23
CA MET A 198 -14.74 1.22 4.06
C MET A 198 -14.40 1.46 5.52
N TYR A 199 -13.36 0.80 6.05
CA TYR A 199 -12.91 0.99 7.42
C TYR A 199 -12.30 2.39 7.63
N SER A 200 -11.40 2.82 6.74
CA SER A 200 -10.77 4.14 6.84
C SER A 200 -11.76 5.28 6.69
N ASP A 201 -12.72 5.15 5.78
CA ASP A 201 -13.79 6.13 5.60
C ASP A 201 -14.73 6.14 6.83
N ALA A 202 -14.99 5.00 7.45
CA ALA A 202 -15.78 4.89 8.68
C ALA A 202 -15.07 5.54 9.87
N ASP A 203 -13.79 5.28 10.03
CA ASP A 203 -12.94 5.87 11.08
C ASP A 203 -12.84 7.40 10.94
N ALA A 204 -12.85 7.89 9.71
CA ALA A 204 -12.91 9.32 9.39
C ALA A 204 -14.33 9.92 9.43
N GLY A 205 -15.38 9.13 9.71
CA GLY A 205 -16.78 9.58 9.71
C GLY A 205 -17.36 9.92 8.34
N LEU A 206 -16.80 9.36 7.27
CA LEU A 206 -17.16 9.66 5.87
C LEU A 206 -18.19 8.68 5.28
N ASN A 207 -18.55 7.61 6.01
CA ASN A 207 -19.58 6.66 5.61
C ASN A 207 -20.44 6.21 6.81
N ASP A 208 -21.46 5.38 6.55
CA ASP A 208 -22.42 4.92 7.56
C ASP A 208 -21.97 3.69 8.36
N PHE A 209 -20.77 3.17 8.16
CA PHE A 209 -20.26 2.06 8.94
C PHE A 209 -19.78 2.51 10.32
N HIS A 210 -20.06 1.70 11.34
CA HIS A 210 -19.47 1.83 12.67
C HIS A 210 -18.16 1.03 12.71
N PRO A 211 -16.99 1.67 12.85
CA PRO A 211 -15.70 0.99 12.86
C PRO A 211 -15.38 0.48 14.27
N THR A 212 -14.91 -0.76 14.37
CA THR A 212 -14.40 -1.34 15.60
C THR A 212 -13.05 -1.98 15.35
N SER A 213 -12.04 -1.67 16.18
CA SER A 213 -10.70 -2.29 16.12
C SER A 213 -10.48 -3.19 17.33
N LEU A 214 -10.07 -4.43 17.07
CA LEU A 214 -9.88 -5.47 18.09
C LEU A 214 -8.49 -6.12 17.94
N PRO A 215 -7.42 -5.48 18.42
CA PRO A 215 -6.08 -6.06 18.44
C PRO A 215 -5.96 -7.17 19.48
N TRP A 216 -4.89 -7.97 19.40
CA TRP A 216 -4.67 -9.18 20.16
C TRP A 216 -4.76 -9.03 21.69
N HIS A 217 -4.29 -7.89 22.21
CA HIS A 217 -4.19 -7.62 23.65
C HIS A 217 -5.54 -7.40 24.35
N LEU A 218 -6.63 -7.27 23.60
CA LEU A 218 -7.99 -7.20 24.16
C LEU A 218 -8.47 -8.57 24.68
N HIS A 219 -7.79 -9.66 24.30
CA HIS A 219 -8.15 -10.98 24.80
C HIS A 219 -7.58 -11.17 26.22
N PRO A 220 -8.40 -11.49 27.25
CA PRO A 220 -7.96 -11.52 28.65
C PRO A 220 -6.83 -12.51 28.93
N ASP A 221 -6.76 -13.61 28.16
CA ASP A 221 -5.78 -14.67 28.37
C ASP A 221 -4.51 -14.47 27.51
N ARG A 222 -4.33 -13.28 26.92
CA ARG A 222 -3.17 -12.97 26.07
C ARG A 222 -2.36 -11.83 26.69
N ASP A 223 -1.21 -12.18 27.25
CA ASP A 223 -0.22 -11.25 27.80
C ASP A 223 1.02 -11.14 26.90
N GLU A 224 2.00 -10.38 27.32
CA GLU A 224 3.27 -10.21 26.63
C GLU A 224 4.06 -11.52 26.48
N GLU A 225 3.92 -12.47 27.42
CA GLU A 225 4.60 -13.75 27.31
C GLU A 225 3.93 -14.62 26.22
N TRP A 226 2.60 -14.62 26.18
CA TRP A 226 1.84 -15.23 25.09
C TRP A 226 2.26 -14.64 23.75
N PHE A 227 2.32 -13.30 23.65
CA PHE A 227 2.69 -12.62 22.40
C PHE A 227 4.11 -13.02 21.93
N LYS A 228 5.09 -12.98 22.83
CA LYS A 228 6.48 -13.38 22.50
C LYS A 228 6.58 -14.85 22.08
N LYS A 229 5.77 -15.74 22.67
CA LYS A 229 5.74 -17.16 22.30
C LYS A 229 5.08 -17.38 20.95
N GLU A 230 3.92 -16.75 20.71
CA GLU A 230 3.14 -16.89 19.48
C GLU A 230 3.89 -16.31 18.28
N THR A 231 4.54 -15.15 18.44
CA THR A 231 5.22 -14.43 17.35
C THR A 231 6.61 -14.97 17.02
N ARG A 232 7.15 -15.92 17.80
CA ARG A 232 8.52 -16.43 17.63
C ARG A 232 8.85 -16.91 16.22
N ASN A 233 7.87 -17.48 15.51
CA ASN A 233 8.02 -18.04 14.17
C ASN A 233 7.25 -17.23 13.12
N MET A 234 6.80 -16.02 13.45
CA MET A 234 6.06 -15.15 12.56
C MET A 234 6.96 -14.02 12.04
N THR A 235 6.76 -13.65 10.79
CA THR A 235 7.36 -12.45 10.21
C THR A 235 6.69 -11.18 10.77
N LYS A 236 7.37 -10.03 10.69
CA LYS A 236 6.79 -8.72 11.08
C LYS A 236 5.44 -8.47 10.37
N LYS A 237 5.35 -8.83 9.08
CA LYS A 237 4.13 -8.73 8.28
C LYS A 237 3.00 -9.60 8.84
N GLU A 238 3.29 -10.86 9.18
CA GLU A 238 2.28 -11.76 9.76
C GLU A 238 1.81 -11.28 11.13
N ILE A 239 2.71 -10.76 11.97
CA ILE A 239 2.36 -10.16 13.26
C ILE A 239 1.41 -8.98 13.07
N ALA A 240 1.77 -8.06 12.19
CA ALA A 240 0.96 -6.89 11.87
C ALA A 240 -0.43 -7.26 11.33
N GLN A 241 -0.49 -8.27 10.46
CA GLN A 241 -1.75 -8.76 9.85
C GLN A 241 -2.61 -9.54 10.82
N GLU A 242 -2.02 -10.50 11.54
CA GLU A 242 -2.79 -11.49 12.29
C GLU A 242 -3.07 -11.05 13.74
N LEU A 243 -2.27 -10.12 14.29
CA LEU A 243 -2.34 -9.75 15.70
C LEU A 243 -2.55 -8.24 15.93
N GLU A 244 -1.82 -7.37 15.24
CA GLU A 244 -1.78 -5.93 15.55
C GLU A 244 -2.83 -5.08 14.84
N CYS A 245 -3.57 -5.67 13.90
CA CYS A 245 -4.57 -4.94 13.11
C CYS A 245 -3.98 -3.79 12.27
N SER A 246 -2.74 -3.93 11.79
CA SER A 246 -2.06 -2.91 10.99
C SER A 246 -2.27 -3.14 9.49
N PHE A 247 -2.94 -2.22 8.82
CA PHE A 247 -3.15 -2.28 7.37
C PHE A 247 -1.86 -2.06 6.58
N LEU A 248 -1.04 -1.08 6.97
CA LEU A 248 0.19 -0.74 6.27
C LEU A 248 1.17 -1.91 6.28
N SER A 249 1.46 -2.42 7.46
CA SER A 249 2.46 -3.48 7.65
C SER A 249 2.01 -4.85 7.15
N SER A 250 0.72 -5.03 6.82
CA SER A 250 0.16 -6.27 6.27
C SER A 250 0.17 -6.34 4.74
N GLY A 251 0.54 -5.24 4.04
CA GLY A 251 0.53 -5.12 2.59
C GLY A 251 1.77 -5.70 1.90
N GLU A 252 1.71 -5.78 0.56
CA GLU A 252 2.83 -6.13 -0.32
C GLU A 252 3.34 -4.87 -1.04
N THR A 253 3.63 -3.81 -0.28
CA THR A 253 4.19 -2.58 -0.82
C THR A 253 5.59 -2.83 -1.38
N VAL A 254 5.96 -2.12 -2.45
CA VAL A 254 7.29 -2.22 -3.06
C VAL A 254 8.36 -1.67 -2.12
N ILE A 255 8.00 -0.61 -1.37
CA ILE A 255 8.82 -0.06 -0.30
C ILE A 255 8.35 -0.64 1.02
N ASP A 256 9.27 -1.17 1.83
CA ASP A 256 8.94 -1.70 3.15
C ASP A 256 8.36 -0.61 4.08
N VAL A 257 7.45 -1.01 4.97
CA VAL A 257 6.69 -0.09 5.81
C VAL A 257 7.58 0.77 6.70
N GLU A 258 8.67 0.23 7.21
CA GLU A 258 9.65 0.94 8.02
C GLU A 258 10.21 2.18 7.29
N TYR A 259 10.47 2.04 5.98
CA TYR A 259 10.95 3.16 5.16
C TYR A 259 9.82 4.11 4.74
N LEU A 260 8.59 3.59 4.59
CA LEU A 260 7.42 4.44 4.39
C LEU A 260 7.13 5.31 5.62
N GLU A 261 7.29 4.79 6.83
CA GLU A 261 7.15 5.55 8.07
C GLU A 261 8.22 6.64 8.17
N TRP A 262 9.48 6.30 7.88
CA TRP A 262 10.56 7.29 7.79
C TRP A 262 10.27 8.38 6.75
N MET A 263 9.79 8.02 5.57
CA MET A 263 9.39 9.00 4.54
C MET A 263 8.24 9.89 5.00
N PHE A 264 7.27 9.33 5.72
CA PHE A 264 6.16 10.10 6.26
C PHE A 264 6.61 11.19 7.23
N GLU A 265 7.57 10.89 8.09
CA GLU A 265 8.17 11.85 9.03
C GLU A 265 8.87 13.02 8.30
N GLN A 266 9.35 12.79 7.07
CA GLN A 266 9.97 13.84 6.26
C GLN A 266 8.94 14.70 5.50
N THR A 267 7.67 14.32 5.47
CA THR A 267 6.65 15.06 4.71
C THR A 267 6.41 16.45 5.28
N GLN A 268 6.32 17.44 4.40
CA GLN A 268 6.10 18.83 4.76
C GLN A 268 5.15 19.50 3.76
N GLU A 269 4.43 20.52 4.21
CA GLU A 269 3.71 21.38 3.26
C GLU A 269 4.73 22.14 2.40
N PRO A 270 4.42 22.37 1.09
CA PRO A 270 5.28 23.19 0.24
C PRO A 270 5.34 24.62 0.76
N LEU A 271 6.45 25.32 0.51
CA LEU A 271 6.57 26.76 0.77
C LEU A 271 5.45 27.53 0.06
N TYR A 272 5.17 27.12 -1.16
CA TYR A 272 4.02 27.61 -1.92
C TYR A 272 3.71 26.67 -3.09
N ARG A 273 2.52 26.87 -3.67
CA ARG A 273 2.02 26.15 -4.83
C ARG A 273 1.96 27.12 -6.01
N ASP A 274 2.57 26.73 -7.13
CA ASP A 274 2.70 27.54 -8.34
C ASP A 274 2.04 26.86 -9.54
N GLY A 275 2.13 27.50 -10.71
CA GLY A 275 1.50 27.04 -11.92
C GLY A 275 0.02 27.44 -12.03
N PHE A 276 -0.52 27.31 -13.24
CA PHE A 276 -1.92 27.68 -13.54
C PHE A 276 -2.92 26.90 -12.69
N ASP A 277 -2.66 25.62 -12.49
CA ASP A 277 -3.51 24.68 -11.77
C ASP A 277 -3.13 24.50 -10.29
N LYS A 278 -2.13 25.27 -9.79
CA LYS A 278 -1.57 25.16 -8.43
C LYS A 278 -1.01 23.79 -8.08
N ASN A 279 -0.65 23.01 -9.07
CA ASN A 279 -0.16 21.65 -8.93
C ASN A 279 1.38 21.53 -8.89
N LEU A 280 2.10 22.62 -9.16
CA LEU A 280 3.54 22.72 -8.92
C LEU A 280 3.79 23.06 -7.44
N TRP A 281 4.31 22.10 -6.69
CA TRP A 281 4.66 22.26 -5.29
C TRP A 281 6.15 22.53 -5.15
N ILE A 282 6.52 23.58 -4.42
CA ILE A 282 7.91 24.03 -4.26
C ILE A 282 8.25 24.04 -2.78
N TRP A 283 9.30 23.32 -2.39
CA TRP A 283 9.83 23.26 -1.03
C TRP A 283 11.14 24.04 -0.86
N GLN A 284 11.87 24.28 -1.94
CA GLN A 284 13.12 25.04 -1.94
C GLN A 284 13.24 25.88 -3.21
N GLU A 285 13.68 27.13 -3.05
CA GLU A 285 14.01 28.00 -4.18
C GLU A 285 15.35 27.60 -4.83
N TYR A 286 15.59 28.10 -6.04
CA TYR A 286 16.84 27.91 -6.74
C TYR A 286 18.02 28.51 -5.95
N ASP A 287 19.05 27.70 -5.74
CA ASP A 287 20.34 28.09 -5.19
C ASP A 287 21.41 27.97 -6.29
N PRO A 288 22.06 29.07 -6.71
CA PRO A 288 23.07 29.01 -7.77
C PRO A 288 24.33 28.20 -7.39
N THR A 289 24.52 27.87 -6.13
CA THR A 289 25.62 27.01 -5.66
C THR A 289 25.32 25.53 -5.78
N SER A 290 24.07 25.17 -5.99
CA SER A 290 23.60 23.80 -6.12
C SER A 290 23.39 23.37 -7.58
N LYS A 291 23.46 22.07 -7.82
CA LYS A 291 23.17 21.47 -9.13
C LYS A 291 21.81 20.78 -9.10
N TYR A 292 21.06 20.92 -10.19
CA TYR A 292 19.72 20.39 -10.30
C TYR A 292 19.54 19.56 -11.58
N PHE A 293 18.61 18.62 -11.54
CA PHE A 293 18.03 17.99 -12.72
C PHE A 293 16.53 17.74 -12.49
N MET A 294 15.80 17.49 -13.58
CA MET A 294 14.37 17.21 -13.56
C MET A 294 14.08 15.88 -14.25
N ALA A 295 13.32 14.99 -13.62
CA ALA A 295 12.82 13.76 -14.23
C ALA A 295 11.31 13.88 -14.44
N VAL A 296 10.85 13.54 -15.64
CA VAL A 296 9.50 13.80 -16.12
C VAL A 296 8.85 12.53 -16.63
N ASP A 297 7.68 12.22 -16.09
CA ASP A 297 6.73 11.22 -16.61
C ASP A 297 5.57 11.94 -17.30
N VAL A 298 5.10 11.40 -18.44
CA VAL A 298 4.19 12.12 -19.35
C VAL A 298 2.93 11.30 -19.63
N ALA A 299 1.78 11.86 -19.27
CA ALA A 299 0.46 11.36 -19.65
C ALA A 299 -0.21 12.24 -20.73
N ARG A 300 -1.28 11.70 -21.35
CA ARG A 300 -2.02 12.41 -22.41
C ARG A 300 -2.72 13.69 -21.94
N GLY A 301 -3.07 13.76 -20.67
CA GLY A 301 -3.83 14.87 -20.13
C GLY A 301 -5.37 14.75 -20.31
N ASP A 302 -5.84 13.80 -21.13
CA ASP A 302 -7.26 13.52 -21.39
C ASP A 302 -7.75 12.19 -20.78
N GLY A 303 -6.83 11.44 -20.14
CA GLY A 303 -7.06 10.14 -19.53
C GLY A 303 -7.19 10.18 -18.00
N GLU A 304 -7.06 9.00 -17.39
CA GLU A 304 -7.05 8.84 -15.93
C GLU A 304 -5.68 9.21 -15.34
N ASP A 305 -4.58 8.98 -16.08
CA ASP A 305 -3.20 9.17 -15.63
C ASP A 305 -2.80 10.66 -15.56
N TYR A 306 -1.82 10.95 -14.72
CA TYR A 306 -1.27 12.29 -14.52
C TYR A 306 0.09 12.43 -15.18
N SER A 307 0.41 13.64 -15.68
CA SER A 307 1.79 14.01 -15.96
C SER A 307 2.44 14.45 -14.67
N ALA A 308 3.65 13.96 -14.40
CA ALA A 308 4.37 14.21 -13.16
C ALA A 308 5.84 14.54 -13.42
N PHE A 309 6.46 15.36 -12.56
CA PHE A 309 7.90 15.53 -12.53
C PHE A 309 8.42 15.83 -11.12
N HIS A 310 9.70 15.52 -10.92
CA HIS A 310 10.46 15.90 -9.75
C HIS A 310 11.69 16.72 -10.14
N VAL A 311 11.95 17.81 -9.41
CA VAL A 311 13.21 18.55 -9.47
C VAL A 311 14.07 18.10 -8.30
N TRP A 312 15.24 17.59 -8.61
CA TRP A 312 16.20 17.06 -7.66
C TRP A 312 17.37 18.02 -7.48
N ASN A 313 17.65 18.40 -6.24
CA ASN A 313 18.90 19.05 -5.85
C ASN A 313 19.96 17.96 -5.57
N ILE A 314 20.94 17.85 -6.46
CA ILE A 314 21.97 16.81 -6.38
C ILE A 314 22.93 17.07 -5.23
N THR A 315 23.15 18.34 -4.88
CA THR A 315 24.10 18.75 -3.85
C THR A 315 23.63 18.32 -2.46
N THR A 316 22.31 18.42 -2.19
CA THR A 316 21.71 18.07 -0.90
C THR A 316 21.00 16.72 -0.92
N ASN A 317 20.85 16.09 -2.09
CA ASN A 317 20.03 14.89 -2.30
C ASN A 317 18.57 15.05 -1.87
N GLU A 318 17.94 16.16 -2.25
CA GLU A 318 16.56 16.46 -1.89
C GLU A 318 15.70 16.72 -3.14
N ILE A 319 14.44 16.31 -3.07
CA ILE A 319 13.41 16.76 -4.01
C ILE A 319 12.96 18.14 -3.57
N VAL A 320 13.17 19.14 -4.42
CA VAL A 320 12.92 20.55 -4.11
C VAL A 320 11.64 21.09 -4.74
N ALA A 321 11.18 20.46 -5.83
CA ALA A 321 9.90 20.76 -6.45
C ALA A 321 9.30 19.51 -7.09
N GLU A 322 7.97 19.48 -7.17
CA GLU A 322 7.17 18.38 -7.70
C GLU A 322 5.94 18.93 -8.41
N TYR A 323 5.61 18.35 -9.54
CA TYR A 323 4.36 18.59 -10.25
C TYR A 323 3.59 17.28 -10.44
N GLN A 324 2.26 17.36 -10.33
CA GLN A 324 1.34 16.29 -10.72
C GLN A 324 0.03 16.92 -11.22
N GLY A 325 -0.30 16.75 -12.49
CA GLY A 325 -1.50 17.37 -13.05
C GLY A 325 -1.93 16.76 -14.38
N LYS A 326 -3.09 17.19 -14.88
CA LYS A 326 -3.72 16.72 -16.13
C LYS A 326 -3.76 17.84 -17.18
N LEU A 327 -2.63 18.46 -17.45
CA LEU A 327 -2.53 19.47 -18.50
C LEU A 327 -2.34 18.84 -19.88
N ALA A 328 -2.88 19.48 -20.90
CA ALA A 328 -2.52 19.17 -22.28
C ALA A 328 -1.01 19.35 -22.50
N ILE A 329 -0.43 18.57 -23.43
CA ILE A 329 1.03 18.46 -23.60
C ILE A 329 1.70 19.82 -23.87
N ASP A 330 1.08 20.69 -24.63
CA ASP A 330 1.58 22.03 -24.95
C ASP A 330 1.62 22.94 -23.71
N MET A 331 0.62 22.87 -22.85
CA MET A 331 0.58 23.58 -21.57
C MET A 331 1.59 22.97 -20.59
N TYR A 332 1.67 21.64 -20.54
CA TYR A 332 2.63 20.94 -19.70
C TYR A 332 4.09 21.24 -20.10
N ALA A 333 4.37 21.32 -21.41
CA ALA A 333 5.69 21.73 -21.92
C ALA A 333 6.11 23.11 -21.41
N ASN A 334 5.18 24.06 -21.33
CA ASN A 334 5.46 25.38 -20.76
C ASN A 334 5.79 25.29 -19.25
N VAL A 335 5.07 24.47 -18.48
CA VAL A 335 5.33 24.28 -17.06
C VAL A 335 6.72 23.65 -16.85
N VAL A 336 7.04 22.60 -17.62
CA VAL A 336 8.37 21.95 -17.57
C VAL A 336 9.47 22.96 -17.95
N HIS A 337 9.32 23.67 -19.06
CA HIS A 337 10.29 24.67 -19.54
C HIS A 337 10.54 25.77 -18.50
N GLN A 338 9.49 26.39 -17.97
CA GLN A 338 9.59 27.46 -16.99
C GLN A 338 10.24 26.98 -15.69
N THR A 339 9.84 25.80 -15.20
CA THR A 339 10.39 25.24 -13.97
C THR A 339 11.85 24.84 -14.16
N ALA A 340 12.21 24.17 -15.25
CA ALA A 340 13.58 23.78 -15.52
C ALA A 340 14.51 25.02 -15.71
N THR A 341 14.01 26.06 -16.34
CA THR A 341 14.73 27.35 -16.49
C THR A 341 14.95 28.02 -15.13
N ARG A 342 13.91 28.00 -14.27
CA ARG A 342 13.96 28.52 -12.89
C ARG A 342 15.04 27.86 -12.06
N TYR A 343 15.23 26.54 -12.22
CA TYR A 343 16.29 25.80 -11.53
C TYR A 343 17.61 25.74 -12.33
N GLY A 344 17.98 26.88 -12.95
CA GLY A 344 19.28 27.07 -13.60
C GLY A 344 19.39 26.40 -14.97
N THR A 345 18.29 26.28 -15.71
CA THR A 345 18.23 25.55 -16.99
C THR A 345 18.77 24.11 -16.80
N CYS A 346 18.25 23.42 -15.80
CA CYS A 346 18.73 22.12 -15.36
C CYS A 346 18.54 21.04 -16.43
N LEU A 347 19.27 19.93 -16.35
CA LEU A 347 19.07 18.77 -17.22
C LEU A 347 17.64 18.22 -17.07
N VAL A 348 16.91 18.06 -18.18
CA VAL A 348 15.55 17.49 -18.20
C VAL A 348 15.59 16.11 -18.82
N VAL A 349 15.19 15.13 -18.03
CA VAL A 349 15.06 13.70 -18.41
C VAL A 349 13.59 13.39 -18.59
N ILE A 350 13.17 13.09 -19.80
CA ILE A 350 11.77 12.81 -20.12
C ILE A 350 11.63 11.33 -20.43
N GLU A 351 10.62 10.67 -19.85
CA GLU A 351 10.26 9.34 -20.31
C GLU A 351 9.78 9.39 -21.77
N SER A 352 10.56 8.79 -22.67
CA SER A 352 10.35 8.92 -24.12
C SER A 352 9.31 7.96 -24.70
N ASN A 353 8.59 7.18 -23.85
CA ASN A 353 7.56 6.27 -24.31
C ASN A 353 6.34 7.04 -24.86
N ASN A 354 5.73 6.50 -25.96
CA ASN A 354 4.48 7.02 -26.55
C ASN A 354 4.44 8.55 -26.72
N ILE A 355 4.02 9.27 -25.71
CA ILE A 355 3.69 10.69 -25.72
C ILE A 355 4.87 11.55 -25.29
N GLY A 356 5.84 10.99 -24.59
CA GLY A 356 7.03 11.70 -24.17
C GLY A 356 7.82 12.34 -25.33
N PHE A 357 7.80 11.72 -26.51
CA PHE A 357 8.39 12.33 -27.72
C PHE A 357 7.73 13.66 -28.08
N MET A 358 6.41 13.79 -27.92
CA MET A 358 5.72 15.05 -28.21
C MET A 358 6.14 16.16 -27.25
N LEU A 359 6.37 15.83 -25.97
CA LEU A 359 6.89 16.78 -25.00
C LEU A 359 8.32 17.22 -25.36
N ILE A 360 9.18 16.27 -25.77
CA ILE A 360 10.54 16.55 -26.21
C ILE A 360 10.54 17.52 -27.40
N ASP A 361 9.69 17.28 -28.41
CA ASP A 361 9.59 18.16 -29.59
C ASP A 361 9.10 19.56 -29.20
N LYS A 362 8.09 19.64 -28.30
CA LYS A 362 7.63 20.95 -27.79
C LYS A 362 8.70 21.71 -27.02
N LEU A 363 9.53 21.05 -26.22
CA LEU A 363 10.66 21.70 -25.54
C LEU A 363 11.73 22.17 -26.50
N LYS A 364 11.99 21.42 -27.58
CA LYS A 364 12.88 21.85 -28.67
C LYS A 364 12.32 23.09 -29.40
N ASP A 365 11.01 23.13 -29.69
CA ASP A 365 10.32 24.29 -30.24
C ASP A 365 10.50 25.53 -29.33
N LEU A 366 10.45 25.34 -28.01
CA LEU A 366 10.72 26.36 -26.99
C LEU A 366 12.22 26.67 -26.83
N ARG A 367 13.10 26.08 -27.64
CA ARG A 367 14.56 26.21 -27.62
C ARG A 367 15.19 25.77 -26.29
N TYR A 368 14.62 24.76 -25.64
CA TYR A 368 15.24 24.16 -24.47
C TYR A 368 16.25 23.09 -24.90
N ASN A 369 17.55 23.33 -24.67
CA ASN A 369 18.62 22.50 -25.22
C ASN A 369 19.19 21.50 -24.21
N ASN A 370 18.98 21.69 -22.90
CA ASN A 370 19.56 20.83 -21.88
C ASN A 370 18.64 19.59 -21.62
N LEU A 371 18.48 18.75 -22.65
CA LEU A 371 17.73 17.53 -22.63
C LEU A 371 18.65 16.32 -22.46
N TYR A 372 18.18 15.29 -21.78
CA TYR A 372 18.86 14.01 -21.64
C TYR A 372 18.79 13.23 -22.95
N TYR A 373 19.92 12.63 -23.34
CA TYR A 373 20.01 11.73 -24.49
C TYR A 373 20.59 10.39 -24.04
N SER A 374 20.10 9.30 -24.62
CA SER A 374 20.60 7.95 -24.37
C SER A 374 20.88 7.18 -25.65
N LYS A 375 21.85 6.28 -25.60
CA LYS A 375 22.10 5.27 -26.63
C LYS A 375 22.40 3.95 -25.95
N SER A 376 21.62 2.93 -26.24
CA SER A 376 21.79 1.61 -25.60
C SER A 376 21.81 1.69 -24.06
N ASP A 377 20.97 2.56 -23.48
CA ASP A 377 20.82 2.83 -22.05
C ASP A 377 22.00 3.61 -21.39
N GLU A 378 22.98 4.07 -22.16
CA GLU A 378 24.07 4.93 -21.69
C GLU A 378 23.74 6.41 -21.95
N HIS A 379 24.09 7.28 -20.99
CA HIS A 379 23.95 8.74 -21.16
C HIS A 379 24.91 9.28 -22.21
N ILE A 380 24.42 10.23 -23.02
CA ILE A 380 25.22 10.95 -24.01
C ILE A 380 25.11 12.46 -23.73
N ASP A 381 26.24 13.15 -23.70
CA ASP A 381 26.26 14.60 -23.57
C ASP A 381 25.40 15.27 -24.66
N PRO A 382 24.45 16.14 -24.31
CA PRO A 382 23.58 16.82 -25.27
C PRO A 382 24.34 17.57 -26.38
N MET A 383 25.53 18.11 -26.10
CA MET A 383 26.33 18.84 -27.07
C MET A 383 26.86 18.00 -28.23
N ILE A 384 27.03 16.69 -28.01
CA ILE A 384 27.54 15.75 -29.02
C ILE A 384 26.47 14.80 -29.54
N ALA A 385 25.32 14.72 -28.88
CA ALA A 385 24.26 13.77 -29.18
C ALA A 385 23.73 13.84 -30.62
N GLU A 386 23.64 15.07 -31.19
CA GLU A 386 23.20 15.27 -32.59
C GLU A 386 24.16 14.64 -33.61
N ASN A 387 25.43 14.45 -33.26
CA ASN A 387 26.44 13.85 -34.11
C ASN A 387 26.61 12.35 -33.92
N ILE A 388 25.90 11.73 -32.95
CA ILE A 388 26.00 10.32 -32.65
C ILE A 388 24.81 9.57 -33.27
N SER A 389 25.09 8.73 -34.25
CA SER A 389 24.07 7.89 -34.88
C SER A 389 23.42 6.95 -33.86
N GLY A 390 22.10 7.04 -33.71
CA GLY A 390 21.31 6.23 -32.80
C GLY A 390 21.15 6.81 -31.39
N ALA A 391 21.57 8.05 -31.12
CA ALA A 391 21.21 8.77 -29.90
C ALA A 391 19.73 9.15 -29.93
N THR A 392 19.01 8.85 -28.85
CA THR A 392 17.59 9.16 -28.70
C THR A 392 17.42 10.14 -27.54
N ALA A 393 16.66 11.22 -27.76
CA ALA A 393 16.31 12.13 -26.68
C ALA A 393 15.34 11.46 -25.70
N GLY A 394 15.58 11.63 -24.40
CA GLY A 394 14.78 11.06 -23.34
C GLY A 394 15.29 9.71 -22.83
N PHE A 395 14.57 9.19 -21.82
CA PHE A 395 14.82 7.91 -21.17
C PHE A 395 13.72 6.91 -21.57
N THR A 396 14.09 5.70 -22.01
CA THR A 396 13.12 4.71 -22.46
C THR A 396 12.85 3.69 -21.35
N THR A 397 11.62 3.68 -20.83
CA THR A 397 11.14 2.64 -19.91
C THR A 397 10.65 1.43 -20.69
N SER A 398 11.26 0.29 -20.48
CA SER A 398 10.95 -0.98 -21.13
C SER A 398 10.66 -2.07 -20.08
N SER A 399 10.22 -3.24 -20.52
CA SER A 399 10.07 -4.40 -19.63
C SER A 399 11.39 -4.83 -18.96
N LYS A 400 12.53 -4.41 -19.48
CA LYS A 400 13.86 -4.66 -18.93
C LYS A 400 14.30 -3.56 -17.97
N THR A 401 14.10 -2.29 -18.34
CA THR A 401 14.57 -1.14 -17.55
C THR A 401 13.64 -0.80 -16.37
N ARG A 402 12.31 -1.00 -16.50
CA ARG A 402 11.35 -0.74 -15.42
C ARG A 402 11.70 -1.45 -14.10
N PRO A 403 12.00 -2.77 -14.07
CA PRO A 403 12.43 -3.42 -12.83
C PRO A 403 13.71 -2.84 -12.22
N LEU A 404 14.65 -2.41 -13.07
CA LEU A 404 15.94 -1.85 -12.62
C LEU A 404 15.77 -0.48 -11.96
N ILE A 405 15.00 0.43 -12.57
CA ILE A 405 14.74 1.75 -11.97
C ILE A 405 13.96 1.64 -10.67
N ILE A 406 13.04 0.67 -10.56
CA ILE A 406 12.28 0.44 -9.33
C ILE A 406 13.17 -0.17 -8.24
N ALA A 407 14.04 -1.11 -8.58
CA ALA A 407 15.01 -1.66 -7.63
C ALA A 407 15.97 -0.58 -7.12
N LYS A 408 16.40 0.34 -8.01
CA LYS A 408 17.26 1.47 -7.62
C LYS A 408 16.53 2.47 -6.71
N MET A 409 15.29 2.76 -7.02
CA MET A 409 14.43 3.59 -6.17
C MET A 409 14.27 2.96 -4.77
N GLU A 410 13.96 1.66 -4.70
CA GLU A 410 13.85 0.93 -3.44
C GLU A 410 15.16 1.00 -2.64
N GLU A 411 16.30 0.76 -3.30
CA GLU A 411 17.63 0.86 -2.69
C GLU A 411 17.89 2.25 -2.09
N MET A 412 17.58 3.33 -2.83
CA MET A 412 17.80 4.70 -2.38
C MET A 412 16.90 5.06 -1.19
N VAL A 413 15.65 4.63 -1.20
CA VAL A 413 14.72 4.86 -0.08
C VAL A 413 15.12 4.03 1.13
N ARG A 414 15.44 2.74 0.96
CA ARG A 414 15.90 1.86 2.02
C ARG A 414 17.16 2.36 2.71
N ASN A 415 18.09 2.90 1.94
CA ASN A 415 19.34 3.47 2.48
C ASN A 415 19.18 4.94 2.92
N GLN A 416 17.97 5.50 2.85
CA GLN A 416 17.65 6.88 3.26
C GLN A 416 18.53 7.93 2.55
N LEU A 417 18.85 7.69 1.26
CA LEU A 417 19.77 8.50 0.49
C LEU A 417 19.12 9.74 -0.16
N VAL A 418 17.81 9.86 -0.11
CA VAL A 418 17.05 10.95 -0.71
C VAL A 418 15.97 11.45 0.22
N ILE A 419 15.88 12.76 0.42
CA ILE A 419 14.81 13.38 1.19
C ILE A 419 13.71 13.83 0.24
N THR A 420 12.48 13.38 0.50
CA THR A 420 11.28 13.84 -0.18
C THR A 420 10.26 14.37 0.82
N ARG A 421 9.70 15.55 0.55
CA ARG A 421 8.73 16.20 1.42
C ARG A 421 7.28 16.03 0.95
N SER A 422 7.09 15.29 -0.15
CA SER A 422 5.80 15.17 -0.82
C SER A 422 4.86 14.19 -0.12
N LYS A 423 3.72 14.71 0.35
CA LYS A 423 2.60 13.88 0.81
C LYS A 423 1.91 13.13 -0.35
N ARG A 424 1.98 13.66 -1.59
CA ARG A 424 1.39 13.01 -2.77
C ARG A 424 2.20 11.78 -3.16
N LEU A 425 3.53 11.92 -3.29
CA LEU A 425 4.43 10.81 -3.57
C LEU A 425 4.34 9.73 -2.49
N PHE A 426 4.32 10.11 -1.20
CA PHE A 426 4.08 9.18 -0.10
C PHE A 426 2.74 8.45 -0.26
N GLY A 427 1.68 9.16 -0.66
CA GLY A 427 0.38 8.58 -0.95
C GLY A 427 0.42 7.51 -2.04
N GLU A 428 1.17 7.73 -3.11
CA GLU A 428 1.36 6.74 -4.18
C GLU A 428 2.21 5.55 -3.72
N PHE A 429 3.30 5.76 -2.97
CA PHE A 429 4.10 4.67 -2.42
C PHE A 429 3.30 3.69 -1.57
N LYS A 430 2.35 4.17 -0.76
CA LYS A 430 1.46 3.30 0.01
C LYS A 430 0.64 2.36 -0.85
N THR A 431 0.31 2.77 -2.08
CA THR A 431 -0.52 2.00 -3.01
C THR A 431 0.27 1.34 -4.14
N PHE A 432 1.59 1.48 -4.15
CA PHE A 432 2.49 0.84 -5.10
C PHE A 432 2.94 -0.52 -4.57
N ILE A 433 2.42 -1.59 -5.16
CA ILE A 433 2.52 -2.95 -4.63
C ILE A 433 3.10 -3.95 -5.62
N TRP A 434 3.65 -5.03 -5.10
CA TRP A 434 3.94 -6.22 -5.88
C TRP A 434 2.67 -6.99 -6.21
N LYS A 435 2.34 -7.15 -7.49
CA LYS A 435 1.21 -7.96 -7.95
C LYS A 435 1.67 -8.90 -9.05
N ASN A 436 1.51 -10.20 -8.84
CA ASN A 436 1.98 -11.24 -9.79
C ASN A 436 3.46 -11.06 -10.18
N GLY A 437 4.32 -10.69 -9.22
CA GLY A 437 5.75 -10.47 -9.43
C GLY A 437 6.10 -9.19 -10.20
N ARG A 438 5.14 -8.26 -10.38
CA ARG A 438 5.35 -6.97 -11.04
C ARG A 438 4.96 -5.82 -10.11
N PRO A 439 5.79 -4.78 -10.00
CA PRO A 439 5.46 -3.60 -9.23
C PRO A 439 4.51 -2.70 -10.04
N GLN A 440 3.39 -2.33 -9.43
CA GLN A 440 2.35 -1.49 -10.05
C GLN A 440 1.48 -0.81 -9.01
N ALA A 441 0.80 0.27 -9.41
CA ALA A 441 -0.23 0.87 -8.59
C ALA A 441 -1.41 -0.10 -8.38
N MET A 442 -2.08 0.00 -7.25
CA MET A 442 -3.35 -0.69 -7.00
C MET A 442 -4.43 -0.20 -7.97
N ARG A 443 -5.46 -1.03 -8.20
CA ARG A 443 -6.59 -0.68 -9.05
C ARG A 443 -7.20 0.68 -8.63
N SER A 444 -7.40 1.57 -9.58
CA SER A 444 -7.90 2.95 -9.40
C SER A 444 -6.96 3.85 -8.57
N LYS A 445 -5.68 3.52 -8.52
CA LYS A 445 -4.61 4.36 -7.98
C LYS A 445 -3.57 4.63 -9.06
N HIS A 446 -2.72 5.60 -8.83
CA HIS A 446 -1.73 6.10 -9.77
C HIS A 446 -0.32 5.82 -9.28
N ASP A 447 0.64 5.71 -10.20
CA ASP A 447 2.08 5.55 -9.95
C ASP A 447 2.93 6.58 -10.74
N ASP A 448 2.33 7.66 -11.21
CA ASP A 448 2.99 8.66 -12.06
C ASP A 448 4.13 9.39 -11.31
N LEU A 449 3.88 9.80 -10.05
CA LEU A 449 4.93 10.36 -9.19
C LEU A 449 5.99 9.31 -8.84
N VAL A 450 5.57 8.08 -8.55
CA VAL A 450 6.51 6.98 -8.27
C VAL A 450 7.40 6.72 -9.48
N MET A 451 6.85 6.74 -10.70
CA MET A 451 7.63 6.50 -11.91
C MET A 451 8.60 7.63 -12.21
N SER A 452 8.17 8.90 -12.16
CA SER A 452 9.07 10.04 -12.34
C SER A 452 10.18 10.05 -11.26
N PHE A 453 9.87 9.67 -10.02
CA PHE A 453 10.84 9.55 -8.95
C PHE A 453 11.81 8.36 -9.18
N ALA A 454 11.33 7.21 -9.66
CA ALA A 454 12.16 6.06 -9.98
C ALA A 454 13.17 6.36 -11.10
N ILE A 455 12.72 7.09 -12.14
CA ILE A 455 13.60 7.59 -13.21
C ILE A 455 14.64 8.55 -12.61
N ALA A 456 14.23 9.45 -11.72
CA ALA A 456 15.15 10.36 -11.05
C ALA A 456 16.23 9.61 -10.24
N CYS A 457 15.85 8.59 -9.48
CA CYS A 457 16.79 7.76 -8.73
C CYS A 457 17.83 7.08 -9.62
N TRP A 458 17.40 6.56 -10.77
CA TRP A 458 18.28 5.92 -11.74
C TRP A 458 19.27 6.92 -12.38
N ILE A 459 18.77 8.06 -12.83
CA ILE A 459 19.57 9.08 -13.50
C ILE A 459 20.58 9.72 -12.55
N ARG A 460 20.20 9.92 -11.28
CA ARG A 460 21.11 10.48 -10.28
C ARG A 460 22.44 9.73 -10.25
N ASP A 461 22.42 8.42 -10.24
CA ASP A 461 23.65 7.61 -10.18
C ASP A 461 24.36 7.55 -11.54
N SER A 462 23.65 7.31 -12.63
CA SER A 462 24.25 7.12 -13.94
C SER A 462 24.90 8.38 -14.52
N VAL A 463 24.35 9.59 -14.22
CA VAL A 463 24.84 10.85 -14.77
C VAL A 463 25.80 11.58 -13.84
N PHE A 464 25.70 11.37 -12.53
CA PHE A 464 26.39 12.17 -11.54
C PHE A 464 27.47 11.42 -10.76
N GLU A 465 27.53 10.10 -10.77
CA GLU A 465 28.70 9.35 -10.32
C GLU A 465 29.89 9.51 -11.27
N GLU A 466 29.65 9.58 -12.58
CA GLU A 466 30.70 9.96 -13.55
C GLU A 466 31.27 11.34 -13.25
N SER A 467 30.43 12.32 -12.85
CA SER A 467 30.91 13.67 -12.49
C SER A 467 31.71 13.70 -11.19
N ALA A 468 31.48 12.78 -10.25
CA ALA A 468 32.28 12.62 -9.03
C ALA A 468 33.68 12.07 -9.36
N TYR A 469 33.76 11.09 -10.25
CA TYR A 469 35.01 10.54 -10.74
C TYR A 469 35.82 11.58 -11.53
N ASP A 470 35.18 12.38 -12.40
CA ASP A 470 35.81 13.46 -13.13
C ASP A 470 36.21 14.62 -12.22
N ARG A 471 35.49 14.87 -11.13
CA ARG A 471 35.87 15.86 -10.11
C ARG A 471 37.11 15.43 -9.35
N GLU A 472 37.15 14.17 -8.88
CA GLU A 472 38.31 13.61 -8.20
C GLU A 472 39.54 13.58 -9.12
N LYS A 473 39.34 13.32 -10.41
CA LYS A 473 40.37 13.40 -11.45
C LYS A 473 40.82 14.83 -11.71
N SER A 474 39.90 15.78 -11.76
CA SER A 474 40.21 17.22 -11.91
C SER A 474 40.86 17.82 -10.68
N GLU A 475 40.43 17.43 -9.46
CA GLU A 475 41.08 17.82 -8.22
C GLU A 475 42.50 17.24 -8.12
N LYS A 476 42.67 15.96 -8.48
CA LYS A 476 44.02 15.35 -8.56
C LYS A 476 44.91 16.04 -9.62
N MET A 477 44.35 16.44 -10.75
CA MET A 477 45.07 17.25 -11.75
C MET A 477 45.42 18.64 -11.21
N LEU A 478 44.47 19.34 -10.60
CA LEU A 478 44.70 20.66 -9.98
C LEU A 478 45.75 20.57 -8.87
N CYS A 479 45.66 19.60 -7.98
CA CYS A 479 46.67 19.36 -6.94
C CYS A 479 48.05 19.09 -7.54
N ALA A 480 48.11 18.39 -8.68
CA ALA A 480 49.38 18.17 -9.39
C ALA A 480 49.99 19.46 -9.97
N PHE A 481 49.15 20.42 -10.37
CA PHE A 481 49.62 21.74 -10.89
C PHE A 481 50.12 22.68 -9.79
N PHE A 482 49.64 22.52 -8.57
CA PHE A 482 50.01 23.38 -7.43
C PHE A 482 51.10 22.76 -6.51
N THR A 483 51.57 21.55 -6.79
CA THR A 483 52.72 20.97 -6.09
C THR A 483 54.02 21.57 -6.55
N ASP A 484 54.94 21.84 -5.63
CA ASP A 484 56.18 22.52 -5.86
C ASP A 484 57.02 21.84 -6.97
N LYS A 485 57.52 22.62 -7.93
CA LYS A 485 58.26 22.16 -9.15
C LYS A 485 59.42 21.19 -8.85
N LYS A 486 59.86 21.08 -7.65
CA LYS A 486 60.92 20.15 -7.22
C LYS A 486 60.50 18.69 -7.15
N GLU A 487 59.21 18.39 -7.25
CA GLU A 487 58.66 17.01 -7.18
C GLU A 487 58.30 16.40 -8.53
N PHE A 488 58.45 17.18 -9.65
CA PHE A 488 58.14 16.72 -11.00
C PHE A 488 59.38 16.44 -11.81
N ASN A 489 59.44 15.29 -12.46
CA ASN A 489 60.53 14.93 -13.35
C ASN A 489 60.14 15.29 -14.79
N THR A 490 60.71 16.37 -15.34
CA THR A 490 60.39 16.96 -16.63
C THR A 490 61.21 16.37 -17.77
N THR A 491 61.19 15.10 -18.03
CA THR A 491 62.07 14.50 -19.04
C THR A 491 61.55 14.47 -20.48
N ILE A 492 60.29 14.94 -20.76
CA ILE A 492 59.76 14.88 -22.12
C ILE A 492 58.87 16.10 -22.42
N PRO A 493 59.34 17.08 -23.19
CA PRO A 493 58.52 18.17 -23.68
C PRO A 493 57.49 17.65 -24.70
N GLY A 494 56.22 17.91 -24.45
CA GLY A 494 55.15 17.61 -25.40
C GLY A 494 54.35 16.35 -25.17
N MET A 495 54.60 15.59 -24.11
CA MET A 495 53.71 14.48 -23.70
C MET A 495 52.70 14.90 -22.65
N ILE A 496 51.51 14.52 -22.90
CA ILE A 496 50.38 14.64 -21.99
C ILE A 496 50.66 13.73 -20.79
N GLY A 497 50.87 14.28 -19.61
CA GLY A 497 50.93 13.54 -18.34
C GLY A 497 52.26 13.66 -17.62
N TYR A 498 52.36 14.61 -16.70
CA TYR A 498 53.35 14.59 -15.64
C TYR A 498 52.86 13.62 -14.54
N LEU A 499 53.61 12.56 -14.30
CA LEU A 499 53.38 11.70 -13.15
C LEU A 499 54.27 12.15 -11.99
N PRO A 500 53.73 12.40 -10.78
CA PRO A 500 54.57 12.70 -9.63
C PRO A 500 55.43 11.49 -9.28
N VAL A 501 56.73 11.73 -8.99
CA VAL A 501 57.63 10.68 -8.50
C VAL A 501 57.23 10.34 -7.08
N MET A 502 56.58 9.24 -6.91
CA MET A 502 56.30 8.70 -5.55
C MET A 502 57.62 8.28 -4.88
N LYS A 503 57.89 8.76 -3.67
CA LYS A 503 59.01 8.28 -2.84
C LYS A 503 58.81 6.79 -2.61
N SER A 504 59.89 6.01 -2.64
CA SER A 504 59.86 4.53 -2.57
C SER A 504 59.05 3.93 -1.42
N GLY A 505 58.87 4.65 -0.30
CA GLY A 505 58.01 4.22 0.82
C GLY A 505 56.51 4.28 0.53
N GLN A 506 56.02 5.26 -0.22
CA GLN A 506 54.61 5.42 -0.54
C GLN A 506 54.16 4.43 -1.62
N ALA A 507 55.05 4.04 -2.54
CA ALA A 507 54.78 2.98 -3.53
C ALA A 507 54.62 1.60 -2.91
N ILE A 508 55.28 1.33 -1.78
CA ILE A 508 55.15 0.07 -1.05
C ILE A 508 53.83 0.01 -0.27
N GLU A 509 53.40 1.13 0.29
CA GLU A 509 52.13 1.23 1.02
C GLU A 509 50.90 1.15 0.08
N ALA A 510 50.96 1.82 -1.08
CA ALA A 510 49.93 1.73 -2.10
C ALA A 510 49.80 0.29 -2.69
N LYS A 511 50.94 -0.42 -2.90
CA LYS A 511 50.92 -1.83 -3.30
C LYS A 511 50.36 -2.75 -2.21
N LYS A 512 50.64 -2.50 -0.94
CA LYS A 512 50.05 -3.27 0.17
C LYS A 512 48.53 -3.04 0.28
N GLN A 513 48.06 -1.81 0.13
CA GLN A 513 46.61 -1.52 0.09
C GLN A 513 45.93 -2.16 -1.12
N GLN A 514 46.51 -2.10 -2.31
CA GLN A 514 45.95 -2.76 -3.49
C GLN A 514 45.89 -4.29 -3.36
N GLN A 515 46.87 -4.93 -2.70
CA GLN A 515 46.85 -6.36 -2.43
C GLN A 515 45.80 -6.77 -1.38
N GLN A 516 45.43 -5.85 -0.47
CA GLN A 516 44.44 -6.11 0.57
C GLN A 516 43.00 -6.18 0.05
N TYR A 517 42.74 -5.62 -1.15
CA TYR A 517 41.40 -5.59 -1.76
C TYR A 517 41.26 -6.41 -3.03
N THR A 518 42.32 -7.13 -3.48
CA THR A 518 42.27 -7.97 -4.71
C THR A 518 41.33 -9.17 -4.59
N TRP A 519 40.91 -9.53 -3.39
CA TRP A 519 39.91 -10.60 -3.16
C TRP A 519 38.48 -10.15 -3.46
N LEU A 520 38.21 -8.83 -3.45
CA LEU A 520 36.90 -8.23 -3.77
C LEU A 520 36.54 -8.26 -5.28
N TYR A 521 37.53 -8.46 -6.14
CA TYR A 521 37.36 -8.47 -7.62
C TYR A 521 37.48 -9.88 -8.24
N LYS A 522 37.48 -10.92 -7.42
CA LYS A 522 37.53 -12.32 -7.88
C LYS A 522 36.39 -13.15 -7.25
N GLY A 523 35.18 -12.62 -7.32
CA GLY A 523 33.95 -13.34 -6.93
C GLY A 523 32.95 -13.29 -8.04
#